data_a4e6432689fc262261b75011574e910e
#
_entry.id   a4e6432689fc262261b75011574e910e
#
_cell.length_a   1.000
_cell.length_b   1.000
_cell.length_c   1.000
_cell.angle_alpha   90.00
_cell.angle_beta   90.00
_cell.angle_gamma   90.00
#
_symmetry.space_group_name_H-M   'P 1'
#
loop_
_entity.id
_entity.type
_entity.pdbx_description
1 polymer ?
#
loop_
_entity_poly.entity_id
_entity_poly.type
_entity_poly.pdbx_seq_one_letter_code
_entity_poly.pdbx_strand_id
1 'polypeptide(L)'
;MVKQFTQVEFGTHKVEVPAGGYYDRYRMNPDLDEVARDPAAGNIDFFRRIPKRLVASTVGPTWAPNFYYRSSHVQLLFLAPADRLRAMLPMPLEPLRAYPGRGLVALTFFSYAVCDNDPYDEVSVAVVIRRPGARGPHARELLDSMRRRSFHAYVLALPVTTEIARVRGLYGYQLPKWRTEIGVNIGADVKASIAGPGGKADLTLRAPLPVLRDVPSQSHMATATMINPIDGEWHETRVQTNMLSFAQRLFPRDVRLSRHGGPLSQLLDGLGASTVLRMDVVKDAQVVLNMPTRLDTFTLAT
;
A
#
# COMPACT_ATOMS: atom_id res chain seq x y z
N MET A 1 20.61 16.24 14.82
CA MET A 1 21.37 15.00 15.04
C MET A 1 21.50 14.27 13.71
N VAL A 2 22.71 13.91 13.31
CA VAL A 2 22.97 13.08 12.12
C VAL A 2 22.44 11.70 12.43
N LYS A 3 21.51 11.16 11.62
CA LYS A 3 21.04 9.79 11.78
C LYS A 3 22.23 8.86 11.52
N GLN A 4 22.60 8.07 12.51
CA GLN A 4 23.57 7.00 12.33
C GLN A 4 22.86 5.80 11.70
N PHE A 5 23.55 5.11 10.80
CA PHE A 5 23.06 3.92 10.13
C PHE A 5 23.96 2.74 10.47
N THR A 6 23.37 1.56 10.48
CA THR A 6 24.09 0.28 10.63
C THR A 6 23.67 -0.66 9.50
N GLN A 7 24.52 -1.62 9.18
CA GLN A 7 24.19 -2.67 8.21
C GLN A 7 23.64 -3.90 8.94
N VAL A 8 22.52 -4.40 8.43
CA VAL A 8 21.88 -5.62 8.92
C VAL A 8 21.71 -6.62 7.79
N GLU A 9 21.71 -7.90 8.12
CA GLU A 9 21.41 -8.96 7.17
C GLU A 9 19.90 -9.16 7.08
N PHE A 10 19.41 -9.28 5.85
CA PHE A 10 18.04 -9.65 5.53
C PHE A 10 18.08 -10.75 4.44
N GLY A 11 18.03 -12.00 4.88
CA GLY A 11 18.36 -13.14 4.03
C GLY A 11 19.79 -13.04 3.49
N THR A 12 19.96 -13.06 2.19
CA THR A 12 21.26 -12.90 1.49
C THR A 12 21.65 -11.44 1.25
N HIS A 13 20.79 -10.49 1.64
CA HIS A 13 20.98 -9.06 1.38
C HIS A 13 21.56 -8.37 2.62
N LYS A 14 22.54 -7.46 2.40
CA LYS A 14 22.97 -6.50 3.41
C LYS A 14 22.23 -5.20 3.19
N VAL A 15 21.56 -4.71 4.22
CA VAL A 15 20.67 -3.56 4.15
C VAL A 15 21.06 -2.53 5.21
N GLU A 16 21.12 -1.28 4.82
CA GLU A 16 21.35 -0.16 5.72
C GLU A 16 20.04 0.24 6.40
N VAL A 17 20.05 0.32 7.73
CA VAL A 17 18.92 0.72 8.57
C VAL A 17 19.35 1.75 9.62
N PRO A 18 18.44 2.56 10.18
CA PRO A 18 18.78 3.45 11.28
C PRO A 18 19.32 2.68 12.49
N ALA A 19 20.50 3.05 12.98
CA ALA A 19 21.09 2.45 14.17
C ALA A 19 20.19 2.71 15.39
N GLY A 20 19.85 1.65 16.13
CA GLY A 20 18.91 1.69 17.25
C GLY A 20 17.44 1.87 16.84
N GLY A 21 17.13 1.80 15.54
CA GLY A 21 15.76 1.81 15.04
C GLY A 21 14.98 0.52 15.34
N TYR A 22 13.73 0.47 14.95
CA TYR A 22 12.86 -0.69 15.19
C TYR A 22 13.41 -1.97 14.55
N TYR A 23 13.82 -1.87 13.27
CA TYR A 23 14.37 -3.04 12.59
C TYR A 23 15.70 -3.48 13.17
N ASP A 24 16.60 -2.55 13.48
CA ASP A 24 17.90 -2.86 14.08
C ASP A 24 17.75 -3.55 15.42
N ARG A 25 16.86 -3.09 16.29
CA ARG A 25 16.64 -3.64 17.63
C ARG A 25 15.89 -4.97 17.63
N TYR A 26 14.86 -5.11 16.80
CA TYR A 26 13.83 -6.15 16.98
C TYR A 26 13.73 -7.15 15.83
N ARG A 27 14.34 -6.87 14.69
CA ARG A 27 14.25 -7.75 13.50
C ARG A 27 12.80 -8.17 13.19
N MET A 28 11.88 -7.19 13.23
CA MET A 28 10.43 -7.34 12.98
C MET A 28 9.63 -8.06 14.07
N ASN A 29 10.21 -8.36 15.21
CA ASN A 29 9.51 -8.99 16.34
C ASN A 29 9.74 -8.20 17.64
N PRO A 30 9.26 -6.94 17.73
CA PRO A 30 9.40 -6.16 18.95
C PRO A 30 8.54 -6.74 20.07
N ASP A 31 9.01 -6.55 21.30
CA ASP A 31 8.14 -6.64 22.45
C ASP A 31 7.09 -5.53 22.38
N LEU A 32 5.82 -5.91 22.36
CA LEU A 32 4.72 -4.95 22.25
C LEU A 32 4.61 -4.03 23.48
N ASP A 33 5.14 -4.42 24.64
CA ASP A 33 5.20 -3.54 25.80
C ASP A 33 6.25 -2.44 25.63
N GLU A 34 7.35 -2.72 24.91
CA GLU A 34 8.30 -1.66 24.54
C GLU A 34 7.72 -0.73 23.48
N VAL A 35 7.00 -1.27 22.49
CA VAL A 35 6.29 -0.45 21.50
C VAL A 35 5.26 0.46 22.16
N ALA A 36 4.53 -0.04 23.16
CA ALA A 36 3.54 0.74 23.92
C ALA A 36 4.13 1.94 24.68
N ARG A 37 5.44 1.89 24.98
CA ARG A 37 6.15 3.01 25.64
C ARG A 37 6.57 4.11 24.63
N ASP A 38 6.52 3.82 23.34
CA ASP A 38 6.77 4.83 22.31
C ASP A 38 5.49 5.66 22.10
N PRO A 39 5.46 6.94 22.52
CA PRO A 39 4.26 7.76 22.38
C PRO A 39 3.87 7.98 20.92
N ALA A 40 4.82 7.82 19.98
CA ALA A 40 4.53 7.92 18.55
C ALA A 40 3.75 6.73 18.00
N ALA A 41 3.80 5.56 18.65
CA ALA A 41 3.05 4.36 18.24
C ALA A 41 1.54 4.47 18.57
N GLY A 42 1.16 5.28 19.56
CA GLY A 42 -0.21 5.40 20.04
C GLY A 42 -0.71 4.14 20.76
N ASN A 43 -2.02 3.91 20.74
CA ASN A 43 -2.61 2.70 21.32
C ASN A 43 -2.35 1.49 20.41
N ILE A 44 -1.74 0.44 20.93
CA ILE A 44 -1.35 -0.76 20.19
C ILE A 44 -2.20 -2.01 20.52
N ASP A 45 -3.30 -1.88 21.24
CA ASP A 45 -4.15 -3.03 21.66
C ASP A 45 -4.68 -3.83 20.47
N PHE A 46 -4.84 -3.20 19.32
CA PHE A 46 -5.20 -3.87 18.07
C PHE A 46 -4.19 -4.99 17.73
N PHE A 47 -2.90 -4.71 17.87
CA PHE A 47 -1.84 -5.65 17.50
C PHE A 47 -1.63 -6.77 18.52
N ARG A 48 -1.94 -6.54 19.80
CA ARG A 48 -1.83 -7.56 20.86
C ARG A 48 -2.66 -8.81 20.61
N ARG A 49 -3.70 -8.71 19.78
CA ARG A 49 -4.59 -9.81 19.41
C ARG A 49 -4.12 -10.59 18.19
N ILE A 50 -3.03 -10.16 17.54
CA ILE A 50 -2.54 -10.73 16.28
C ILE A 50 -1.17 -11.35 16.56
N PRO A 51 -1.08 -12.68 16.67
CA PRO A 51 0.19 -13.33 16.96
C PRO A 51 1.13 -13.24 15.77
N LYS A 52 2.40 -12.90 16.04
CA LYS A 52 3.48 -13.05 15.07
C LYS A 52 4.03 -14.46 15.10
N ARG A 53 4.48 -14.92 13.93
CA ARG A 53 5.14 -16.21 13.76
C ARG A 53 6.38 -16.04 12.87
N LEU A 54 7.42 -16.82 13.17
CA LEU A 54 8.56 -16.95 12.28
C LEU A 54 8.14 -17.86 11.12
N VAL A 55 8.22 -17.33 9.91
CA VAL A 55 7.79 -18.04 8.69
C VAL A 55 8.93 -18.06 7.68
N ALA A 56 8.99 -19.11 6.87
CA ALA A 56 9.89 -19.14 5.72
C ALA A 56 9.44 -18.13 4.68
N SER A 57 10.39 -17.44 4.06
CA SER A 57 10.14 -16.55 2.94
C SER A 57 11.24 -16.70 1.90
N THR A 58 11.03 -16.13 0.72
CA THR A 58 12.02 -16.13 -0.37
C THR A 58 13.34 -15.41 -0.01
N VAL A 59 13.33 -14.61 1.05
CA VAL A 59 14.53 -13.92 1.60
C VAL A 59 15.00 -14.50 2.94
N GLY A 60 14.61 -15.73 3.25
CA GLY A 60 14.94 -16.40 4.53
C GLY A 60 13.83 -16.26 5.58
N PRO A 61 14.04 -16.81 6.79
CA PRO A 61 13.06 -16.75 7.87
C PRO A 61 12.77 -15.30 8.26
N THR A 62 11.48 -14.95 8.37
CA THR A 62 11.04 -13.61 8.76
C THR A 62 9.85 -13.67 9.72
N TRP A 63 9.74 -12.70 10.63
CA TRP A 63 8.57 -12.58 11.49
C TRP A 63 7.40 -11.95 10.74
N ALA A 64 6.24 -12.57 10.85
CA ALA A 64 5.01 -12.15 10.20
C ALA A 64 3.79 -12.30 11.13
N PRO A 65 2.75 -11.47 10.94
CA PRO A 65 2.63 -10.37 9.99
C PRO A 65 3.53 -9.18 10.34
N ASN A 66 3.74 -8.27 9.36
CA ASN A 66 4.41 -6.98 9.60
C ASN A 66 3.41 -5.97 10.15
N PHE A 67 3.79 -5.26 11.21
CA PHE A 67 2.95 -4.26 11.86
C PHE A 67 3.39 -2.84 11.51
N TYR A 68 2.41 -2.02 11.19
CA TYR A 68 2.54 -0.58 11.06
C TYR A 68 1.66 0.03 12.16
N TYR A 69 2.30 0.41 13.26
CA TYR A 69 1.61 0.83 14.48
C TYR A 69 0.91 2.16 14.29
N ARG A 70 1.53 3.04 13.50
CA ARG A 70 0.94 4.31 13.12
C ARG A 70 1.26 4.67 11.68
N SER A 71 0.22 4.91 10.91
CA SER A 71 0.31 5.27 9.49
C SER A 71 -0.73 6.31 9.11
N SER A 72 -0.45 7.02 8.03
CA SER A 72 -1.40 7.90 7.35
C SER A 72 -1.31 7.69 5.85
N HIS A 73 -2.38 8.00 5.12
CA HIS A 73 -2.33 7.95 3.66
C HIS A 73 -3.37 8.86 3.01
N VAL A 74 -3.09 9.24 1.78
CA VAL A 74 -4.07 9.82 0.86
C VAL A 74 -4.17 8.94 -0.37
N GLN A 75 -5.39 8.57 -0.74
CA GLN A 75 -5.68 7.77 -1.92
C GLN A 75 -6.55 8.55 -2.90
N LEU A 76 -6.14 8.55 -4.16
CA LEU A 76 -6.95 8.97 -5.28
C LEU A 76 -7.41 7.74 -6.05
N LEU A 77 -8.71 7.57 -6.20
CA LEU A 77 -9.30 6.53 -7.03
C LEU A 77 -9.74 7.15 -8.35
N PHE A 78 -9.21 6.62 -9.46
CA PHE A 78 -9.50 7.11 -10.81
C PHE A 78 -10.39 6.14 -11.56
N LEU A 79 -11.21 6.71 -12.46
CA LEU A 79 -11.83 5.96 -13.55
C LEU A 79 -10.86 5.93 -14.75
N ALA A 80 -10.66 4.73 -15.31
CA ALA A 80 -9.78 4.52 -16.46
C ALA A 80 -10.43 3.55 -17.47
N PRO A 81 -10.09 3.63 -18.78
CA PRO A 81 -10.59 2.71 -19.79
C PRO A 81 -10.22 1.25 -19.46
N ALA A 82 -11.20 0.36 -19.43
CA ALA A 82 -11.03 -1.02 -19.01
C ALA A 82 -10.10 -1.83 -19.94
N ASP A 83 -10.05 -1.49 -21.22
CA ASP A 83 -9.17 -2.05 -22.22
C ASP A 83 -7.69 -1.70 -21.94
N ARG A 84 -7.40 -0.44 -21.58
CA ARG A 84 -6.06 -0.03 -21.18
C ARG A 84 -5.61 -0.73 -19.88
N LEU A 85 -6.52 -0.85 -18.90
CA LEU A 85 -6.24 -1.59 -17.68
C LEU A 85 -5.96 -3.07 -17.96
N ARG A 86 -6.75 -3.67 -18.85
CA ARG A 86 -6.59 -5.06 -19.25
C ARG A 86 -5.25 -5.33 -19.91
N ALA A 87 -4.78 -4.40 -20.75
CA ALA A 87 -3.48 -4.50 -21.42
C ALA A 87 -2.28 -4.46 -20.46
N MET A 88 -2.45 -3.89 -19.27
CA MET A 88 -1.41 -3.79 -18.24
C MET A 88 -1.45 -4.95 -17.22
N LEU A 89 -2.49 -5.76 -17.25
CA LEU A 89 -2.64 -6.88 -16.32
C LEU A 89 -2.14 -8.19 -16.95
N PRO A 90 -1.34 -8.98 -16.23
CA PRO A 90 -1.00 -10.33 -16.66
C PRO A 90 -2.25 -11.23 -16.67
N MET A 91 -2.29 -12.18 -17.61
CA MET A 91 -3.32 -13.23 -17.62
C MET A 91 -3.18 -14.08 -16.34
N PRO A 92 -4.30 -14.51 -15.70
CA PRO A 92 -5.69 -14.35 -16.11
C PRO A 92 -6.43 -13.19 -15.40
N LEU A 93 -5.73 -12.19 -14.86
CA LEU A 93 -6.36 -11.09 -14.12
C LEU A 93 -7.25 -10.23 -15.00
N GLU A 94 -8.36 -9.75 -14.44
CA GLU A 94 -9.32 -8.85 -15.10
C GLU A 94 -9.56 -7.60 -14.25
N PRO A 95 -9.63 -6.38 -14.85
CA PRO A 95 -10.00 -5.18 -14.11
C PRO A 95 -11.46 -5.26 -13.64
N LEU A 96 -11.72 -4.87 -12.39
CA LEU A 96 -13.09 -4.72 -11.89
C LEU A 96 -13.71 -3.46 -12.51
N ARG A 97 -14.78 -3.64 -13.27
CA ARG A 97 -15.48 -2.54 -13.94
C ARG A 97 -16.44 -1.84 -12.98
N ALA A 98 -16.28 -0.53 -12.83
CA ALA A 98 -17.20 0.32 -12.07
C ALA A 98 -18.35 0.83 -12.93
N TYR A 99 -18.08 1.02 -14.23
CA TYR A 99 -19.05 1.40 -15.27
C TYR A 99 -18.79 0.59 -16.55
N PRO A 100 -19.73 0.60 -17.51
CA PRO A 100 -19.45 0.03 -18.83
C PRO A 100 -18.16 0.62 -19.43
N GLY A 101 -17.22 -0.23 -19.81
CA GLY A 101 -15.93 0.16 -20.37
C GLY A 101 -14.96 0.89 -19.44
N ARG A 102 -15.26 1.02 -18.13
CA ARG A 102 -14.40 1.73 -17.16
C ARG A 102 -14.11 0.87 -15.94
N GLY A 103 -12.83 0.78 -15.59
CA GLY A 103 -12.34 0.19 -14.35
C GLY A 103 -11.75 1.23 -13.42
N LEU A 104 -11.09 0.77 -12.36
CA LEU A 104 -10.59 1.61 -11.27
C LEU A 104 -9.07 1.48 -11.13
N VAL A 105 -8.40 2.62 -10.97
CA VAL A 105 -6.97 2.74 -10.62
C VAL A 105 -6.87 3.48 -9.29
N ALA A 106 -6.11 2.93 -8.36
CA ALA A 106 -5.78 3.57 -7.09
C ALA A 106 -4.35 4.11 -7.14
N LEU A 107 -4.17 5.40 -6.87
CA LEU A 107 -2.90 6.03 -6.54
C LEU A 107 -2.93 6.38 -5.06
N THR A 108 -2.03 5.79 -4.26
CA THR A 108 -2.00 6.00 -2.82
C THR A 108 -0.62 6.45 -2.38
N PHE A 109 -0.56 7.52 -1.60
CA PHE A 109 0.63 7.99 -0.91
C PHE A 109 0.51 7.61 0.56
N PHE A 110 1.42 6.78 1.05
CA PHE A 110 1.48 6.32 2.44
C PHE A 110 2.63 6.98 3.18
N SER A 111 2.41 7.27 4.46
CA SER A 111 3.45 7.58 5.42
C SER A 111 3.32 6.65 6.63
N TYR A 112 4.35 5.88 6.87
CA TYR A 112 4.46 4.95 7.98
C TYR A 112 5.34 5.55 9.06
N ALA A 113 4.72 6.13 10.09
CA ALA A 113 5.43 6.87 11.13
C ALA A 113 6.10 5.93 12.15
N VAL A 114 5.46 4.82 12.48
CA VAL A 114 6.00 3.78 13.38
C VAL A 114 5.64 2.42 12.84
N CYS A 115 6.62 1.62 12.54
CA CYS A 115 6.42 0.26 12.02
C CYS A 115 7.65 -0.63 12.26
N ASP A 116 7.49 -1.93 12.08
CA ASP A 116 8.55 -2.93 12.25
C ASP A 116 9.78 -2.72 11.35
N ASN A 117 9.63 -2.01 10.24
CA ASN A 117 10.68 -1.77 9.23
C ASN A 117 11.35 -0.39 9.35
N ASP A 118 11.19 0.29 10.48
CA ASP A 118 11.50 1.71 10.63
C ASP A 118 10.59 2.64 9.78
N PRO A 119 10.49 3.93 10.12
CA PRO A 119 9.63 4.86 9.40
C PRO A 119 10.02 5.02 7.93
N TYR A 120 9.03 5.02 7.03
CA TYR A 120 9.24 5.29 5.61
C TYR A 120 7.95 5.76 4.92
N ASP A 121 8.11 6.37 3.74
CA ASP A 121 7.01 6.73 2.85
C ASP A 121 6.98 5.81 1.63
N GLU A 122 5.78 5.62 1.07
CA GLU A 122 5.53 4.71 -0.06
C GLU A 122 4.48 5.31 -0.99
N VAL A 123 4.61 5.06 -2.29
CA VAL A 123 3.54 5.34 -3.26
C VAL A 123 3.14 4.05 -3.94
N SER A 124 1.84 3.83 -4.09
CA SER A 124 1.28 2.69 -4.82
C SER A 124 0.46 3.15 -6.00
N VAL A 125 0.70 2.57 -7.17
CA VAL A 125 -0.23 2.60 -8.31
C VAL A 125 -0.73 1.18 -8.53
N ALA A 126 -2.04 0.96 -8.39
CA ALA A 126 -2.64 -0.35 -8.49
C ALA A 126 -3.93 -0.33 -9.32
N VAL A 127 -4.17 -1.38 -10.08
CA VAL A 127 -5.45 -1.62 -10.75
C VAL A 127 -6.33 -2.43 -9.80
N VAL A 128 -7.56 -1.97 -9.57
CA VAL A 128 -8.56 -2.76 -8.86
C VAL A 128 -9.05 -3.87 -9.80
N ILE A 129 -8.87 -5.11 -9.37
CA ILE A 129 -9.16 -6.29 -10.18
C ILE A 129 -10.36 -7.05 -9.62
N ARG A 130 -10.93 -7.91 -10.42
CA ARG A 130 -11.87 -8.92 -9.96
C ARG A 130 -11.19 -9.87 -8.98
N ARG A 131 -11.97 -10.34 -8.01
CA ARG A 131 -11.49 -11.43 -7.15
C ARG A 131 -11.15 -12.66 -8.04
N PRO A 132 -10.02 -13.31 -7.83
CA PRO A 132 -9.68 -14.55 -8.50
C PRO A 132 -10.82 -15.56 -8.46
N GLY A 133 -11.16 -16.13 -9.62
CA GLY A 133 -12.26 -17.09 -9.74
C GLY A 133 -13.68 -16.50 -9.64
N ALA A 134 -13.84 -15.18 -9.52
CA ALA A 134 -15.16 -14.54 -9.46
C ALA A 134 -15.94 -14.73 -10.76
N ARG A 135 -17.21 -15.11 -10.63
CA ARG A 135 -18.18 -15.24 -11.73
C ARG A 135 -19.34 -14.27 -11.54
N GLY A 136 -20.01 -13.90 -12.64
CA GLY A 136 -21.19 -13.03 -12.60
C GLY A 136 -20.88 -11.55 -12.84
N PRO A 137 -21.87 -10.66 -12.59
CA PRO A 137 -21.78 -9.24 -12.94
C PRO A 137 -20.77 -8.48 -12.10
N HIS A 138 -19.97 -7.61 -12.74
CA HIS A 138 -19.03 -6.71 -12.06
C HIS A 138 -19.71 -5.79 -11.03
N ALA A 139 -20.91 -5.30 -11.34
CA ALA A 139 -21.66 -4.39 -10.45
C ALA A 139 -21.98 -5.05 -9.09
N ARG A 140 -22.33 -6.34 -9.08
CA ARG A 140 -22.57 -7.09 -7.84
C ARG A 140 -21.28 -7.23 -7.05
N GLU A 141 -20.18 -7.62 -7.70
CA GLU A 141 -18.89 -7.77 -7.07
C GLU A 141 -18.39 -6.43 -6.49
N LEU A 142 -18.54 -5.33 -7.24
CA LEU A 142 -18.19 -3.99 -6.77
C LEU A 142 -19.00 -3.61 -5.53
N LEU A 143 -20.32 -3.84 -5.54
CA LEU A 143 -21.18 -3.53 -4.40
C LEU A 143 -20.81 -4.35 -3.16
N ASP A 144 -20.54 -5.64 -3.34
CA ASP A 144 -20.09 -6.52 -2.25
C ASP A 144 -18.71 -6.08 -1.70
N SER A 145 -17.79 -5.69 -2.58
CA SER A 145 -16.47 -5.17 -2.19
C SER A 145 -16.59 -3.85 -1.41
N MET A 146 -17.47 -2.95 -1.84
CA MET A 146 -17.74 -1.68 -1.14
C MET A 146 -18.34 -1.92 0.25
N ARG A 147 -19.35 -2.80 0.36
CA ARG A 147 -19.98 -3.13 1.64
C ARG A 147 -19.01 -3.74 2.64
N ARG A 148 -18.14 -4.63 2.16
CA ARG A 148 -17.13 -5.30 2.99
C ARG A 148 -15.88 -4.48 3.18
N ARG A 149 -15.71 -3.35 2.47
CA ARG A 149 -14.46 -2.59 2.37
C ARG A 149 -13.27 -3.51 2.05
N SER A 150 -13.47 -4.42 1.11
CA SER A 150 -12.49 -5.44 0.74
C SER A 150 -12.33 -5.47 -0.78
N PHE A 151 -11.14 -5.13 -1.26
CA PHE A 151 -10.84 -5.04 -2.68
C PHE A 151 -9.61 -5.86 -3.03
N HIS A 152 -9.63 -6.42 -4.24
CA HIS A 152 -8.47 -7.09 -4.85
C HIS A 152 -7.79 -6.11 -5.79
N ALA A 153 -6.46 -6.13 -5.81
CA ALA A 153 -5.67 -5.23 -6.62
C ALA A 153 -4.42 -5.91 -7.19
N TYR A 154 -3.99 -5.48 -8.36
CA TYR A 154 -2.68 -5.75 -8.91
C TYR A 154 -1.83 -4.50 -8.86
N VAL A 155 -0.67 -4.58 -8.21
CA VAL A 155 0.22 -3.44 -8.01
C VAL A 155 1.15 -3.29 -9.21
N LEU A 156 1.08 -2.14 -9.88
CA LEU A 156 1.90 -1.82 -11.05
C LEU A 156 3.20 -1.08 -10.67
N ALA A 157 3.18 -0.35 -9.56
CA ALA A 157 4.32 0.41 -9.07
C ALA A 157 4.22 0.60 -7.55
N LEU A 158 5.35 0.49 -6.84
CA LEU A 158 5.40 0.60 -5.38
C LEU A 158 6.72 1.21 -4.87
N PRO A 159 7.11 2.41 -5.32
CA PRO A 159 8.32 3.08 -4.84
C PRO A 159 8.27 3.41 -3.35
N VAL A 160 9.44 3.40 -2.71
CA VAL A 160 9.65 3.58 -1.26
C VAL A 160 10.86 4.46 -0.97
N THR A 161 10.93 5.02 0.23
CA THR A 161 12.05 5.88 0.64
C THR A 161 13.23 5.13 1.26
N THR A 162 13.03 3.91 1.77
CA THR A 162 14.07 3.17 2.50
C THR A 162 14.48 1.88 1.81
N GLU A 163 15.76 1.51 2.01
CA GLU A 163 16.32 0.31 1.40
C GLU A 163 15.71 -0.97 1.98
N ILE A 164 15.46 -1.02 3.28
CA ILE A 164 14.82 -2.20 3.91
C ILE A 164 13.43 -2.47 3.34
N ALA A 165 12.62 -1.40 3.14
CA ALA A 165 11.29 -1.54 2.53
C ALA A 165 11.38 -1.98 1.06
N ARG A 166 12.41 -1.51 0.31
CA ARG A 166 12.66 -1.94 -1.07
C ARG A 166 13.02 -3.40 -1.14
N VAL A 167 14.07 -3.82 -0.42
CA VAL A 167 14.58 -5.20 -0.45
C VAL A 167 13.50 -6.18 -0.04
N ARG A 168 12.82 -5.90 1.07
CA ARG A 168 11.73 -6.74 1.54
C ARG A 168 10.61 -6.89 0.53
N GLY A 169 10.16 -5.80 -0.08
CA GLY A 169 9.06 -5.85 -1.04
C GLY A 169 9.44 -6.44 -2.38
N LEU A 170 10.66 -6.13 -2.88
CA LEU A 170 11.13 -6.62 -4.17
C LEU A 170 11.45 -8.12 -4.12
N TYR A 171 12.14 -8.59 -3.10
CA TYR A 171 12.58 -9.98 -3.01
C TYR A 171 11.62 -10.85 -2.18
N GLY A 172 11.02 -10.32 -1.11
CA GLY A 172 10.12 -11.09 -0.25
C GLY A 172 8.69 -11.23 -0.77
N TYR A 173 8.20 -10.23 -1.51
CA TYR A 173 6.84 -10.19 -2.06
C TYR A 173 6.81 -10.12 -3.59
N GLN A 174 7.96 -9.97 -4.23
CA GLN A 174 8.12 -9.76 -5.68
C GLN A 174 7.23 -8.64 -6.23
N LEU A 175 7.13 -7.55 -5.45
CA LEU A 175 6.41 -6.34 -5.84
C LEU A 175 7.35 -5.36 -6.58
N PRO A 176 6.84 -4.54 -7.50
CA PRO A 176 7.62 -3.63 -8.34
C PRO A 176 8.11 -2.42 -7.53
N LYS A 177 9.09 -2.64 -6.63
CA LYS A 177 9.65 -1.62 -5.73
C LYS A 177 10.97 -1.07 -6.22
N TRP A 178 11.12 0.24 -6.07
CA TRP A 178 12.40 0.95 -6.21
C TRP A 178 12.51 2.04 -5.16
N ARG A 179 13.73 2.53 -4.91
CA ARG A 179 13.98 3.59 -3.95
C ARG A 179 13.92 4.95 -4.65
N THR A 180 13.21 5.90 -4.04
CA THR A 180 13.16 7.30 -4.47
C THR A 180 12.75 8.20 -3.31
N GLU A 181 12.83 9.53 -3.50
CA GLU A 181 12.33 10.50 -2.54
C GLU A 181 10.81 10.63 -2.64
N ILE A 182 10.14 10.53 -1.50
CA ILE A 182 8.71 10.67 -1.35
C ILE A 182 8.46 11.54 -0.14
N GLY A 183 7.51 12.47 -0.23
CA GLY A 183 7.04 13.27 0.89
C GLY A 183 5.52 13.20 0.99
N VAL A 184 5.00 12.96 2.19
CA VAL A 184 3.56 12.94 2.49
C VAL A 184 3.31 13.81 3.71
N ASN A 185 2.44 14.81 3.56
CA ASN A 185 2.04 15.68 4.64
C ASN A 185 0.51 15.83 4.65
N ILE A 186 -0.11 15.42 5.75
CA ILE A 186 -1.54 15.56 6.02
C ILE A 186 -1.68 16.48 7.24
N GLY A 187 -1.56 17.80 7.00
CA GLY A 187 -1.59 18.87 7.99
C GLY A 187 -2.83 19.74 7.85
N ALA A 188 -2.63 21.07 7.68
CA ALA A 188 -3.71 22.00 7.37
C ALA A 188 -4.31 21.76 5.97
N ASP A 189 -3.51 21.24 5.07
CA ASP A 189 -3.87 20.72 3.74
C ASP A 189 -3.19 19.37 3.50
N VAL A 190 -3.56 18.72 2.40
CA VAL A 190 -2.91 17.49 1.93
C VAL A 190 -1.88 17.86 0.88
N LYS A 191 -0.63 17.48 1.12
CA LYS A 191 0.49 17.62 0.18
C LYS A 191 1.23 16.30 0.07
N ALA A 192 1.44 15.83 -1.14
CA ALA A 192 2.31 14.70 -1.37
C ALA A 192 3.12 14.89 -2.65
N SER A 193 4.30 14.30 -2.68
CA SER A 193 5.19 14.34 -3.83
C SER A 193 6.00 13.08 -3.94
N ILE A 194 6.43 12.77 -5.16
CA ILE A 194 7.42 11.74 -5.45
C ILE A 194 8.39 12.26 -6.49
N ALA A 195 9.67 11.98 -6.29
CA ALA A 195 10.70 12.27 -7.26
C ALA A 195 10.82 11.16 -8.30
N GLY A 196 11.06 11.57 -9.54
CA GLY A 196 11.48 10.72 -10.64
C GLY A 196 13.01 10.61 -10.74
N PRO A 197 13.52 10.03 -11.82
CA PRO A 197 14.95 9.95 -12.10
C PRO A 197 15.62 11.33 -12.09
N GLY A 198 16.81 11.41 -11.46
CA GLY A 198 17.58 12.65 -11.35
C GLY A 198 17.01 13.66 -10.33
N GLY A 199 16.13 13.22 -9.42
CA GLY A 199 15.59 14.05 -8.32
C GLY A 199 14.54 15.08 -8.75
N LYS A 200 14.15 15.12 -10.03
CA LYS A 200 13.04 15.97 -10.49
C LYS A 200 11.71 15.42 -10.02
N ALA A 201 10.74 16.30 -9.73
CA ALA A 201 9.40 15.84 -9.38
C ALA A 201 8.81 14.96 -10.50
N ASP A 202 8.18 13.85 -10.11
CA ASP A 202 7.35 13.02 -11.01
C ASP A 202 5.86 13.34 -10.81
N LEU A 203 5.38 13.24 -9.56
CA LEU A 203 4.02 13.61 -9.20
C LEU A 203 4.04 14.58 -8.03
N THR A 204 3.12 15.56 -8.06
CA THR A 204 2.80 16.40 -6.90
C THR A 204 1.30 16.46 -6.70
N LEU A 205 0.87 16.21 -5.47
CA LEU A 205 -0.54 16.27 -5.06
C LEU A 205 -0.75 17.42 -4.09
N ARG A 206 -1.78 18.20 -4.32
CA ARG A 206 -2.31 19.22 -3.37
C ARG A 206 -3.82 19.13 -3.31
N ALA A 207 -4.37 19.14 -2.12
CA ALA A 207 -5.81 19.19 -1.89
C ALA A 207 -6.10 19.82 -0.53
N PRO A 208 -7.26 20.47 -0.35
CA PRO A 208 -7.73 20.85 0.97
C PRO A 208 -7.91 19.61 1.84
N LEU A 209 -7.59 19.71 3.13
CA LEU A 209 -7.89 18.65 4.08
C LEU A 209 -9.42 18.61 4.30
N PRO A 210 -10.09 17.49 4.00
CA PRO A 210 -11.50 17.35 4.32
C PRO A 210 -11.71 17.21 5.83
N VAL A 211 -12.93 17.45 6.30
CA VAL A 211 -13.29 17.23 7.70
C VAL A 211 -13.11 15.75 8.04
N LEU A 212 -12.16 15.47 8.91
CA LEU A 212 -11.86 14.12 9.38
C LEU A 212 -12.90 13.66 10.41
N ARG A 213 -13.15 12.37 10.42
CA ARG A 213 -13.98 11.71 11.43
C ARG A 213 -13.12 10.73 12.20
N ASP A 214 -13.07 10.90 13.52
CA ASP A 214 -12.46 9.92 14.39
C ASP A 214 -13.46 8.80 14.66
N VAL A 215 -12.97 7.57 14.63
CA VAL A 215 -13.81 6.38 14.80
C VAL A 215 -13.16 5.41 15.79
N PRO A 216 -13.98 4.66 16.53
CA PRO A 216 -13.45 3.65 17.44
C PRO A 216 -12.61 2.60 16.70
N SER A 217 -11.57 2.12 17.35
CA SER A 217 -10.73 1.05 16.83
C SER A 217 -11.58 -0.15 16.39
N GLN A 218 -11.22 -0.72 15.24
CA GLN A 218 -11.88 -1.87 14.60
C GLN A 218 -13.31 -1.64 14.10
N SER A 219 -13.87 -0.43 14.21
CA SER A 219 -15.17 -0.10 13.63
C SER A 219 -15.08 0.19 12.12
N HIS A 220 -13.90 0.61 11.65
CA HIS A 220 -13.63 0.95 10.25
C HIS A 220 -12.44 0.16 9.70
N MET A 221 -12.65 -1.14 9.57
CA MET A 221 -11.66 -2.03 8.95
C MET A 221 -11.80 -2.02 7.42
N ALA A 222 -10.68 -1.98 6.73
CA ALA A 222 -10.60 -2.21 5.29
C ALA A 222 -9.56 -3.30 4.99
N THR A 223 -9.77 -4.03 3.91
CA THR A 223 -8.83 -5.05 3.43
C THR A 223 -8.49 -4.80 1.97
N ALA A 224 -7.22 -4.64 1.68
CA ALA A 224 -6.71 -4.74 0.31
C ALA A 224 -6.02 -6.10 0.15
N THR A 225 -6.39 -6.84 -0.90
CA THR A 225 -5.74 -8.11 -1.24
C THR A 225 -4.95 -7.91 -2.52
N MET A 226 -3.63 -7.89 -2.41
CA MET A 226 -2.74 -7.84 -3.57
C MET A 226 -2.64 -9.23 -4.17
N ILE A 227 -2.74 -9.31 -5.50
CA ILE A 227 -2.60 -10.55 -6.26
C ILE A 227 -1.41 -10.38 -7.18
N ASN A 228 -0.38 -11.20 -7.03
CA ASN A 228 0.80 -11.16 -7.89
C ASN A 228 1.47 -12.54 -7.98
N PRO A 229 2.24 -12.80 -9.06
CA PRO A 229 3.07 -13.99 -9.13
C PRO A 229 4.27 -13.86 -8.19
N ILE A 230 4.62 -14.94 -7.50
CA ILE A 230 5.86 -15.12 -6.74
C ILE A 230 6.45 -16.45 -7.19
N ASP A 231 7.68 -16.43 -7.70
CA ASP A 231 8.36 -17.61 -8.27
C ASP A 231 7.52 -18.33 -9.35
N GLY A 232 6.76 -17.54 -10.12
CA GLY A 232 5.90 -18.04 -11.19
C GLY A 232 4.54 -18.55 -10.74
N GLU A 233 4.25 -18.60 -9.44
CA GLU A 233 2.97 -19.05 -8.89
C GLU A 233 2.15 -17.88 -8.35
N TRP A 234 0.84 -17.92 -8.53
CA TRP A 234 -0.06 -16.87 -8.05
C TRP A 234 -0.20 -16.88 -6.53
N HIS A 235 -0.08 -15.71 -5.94
CA HIS A 235 -0.24 -15.51 -4.49
C HIS A 235 -1.21 -14.38 -4.20
N GLU A 236 -1.84 -14.46 -3.05
CA GLU A 236 -2.57 -13.36 -2.43
C GLU A 236 -1.84 -12.85 -1.19
N THR A 237 -1.77 -11.53 -1.05
CA THR A 237 -1.23 -10.86 0.13
C THR A 237 -2.27 -9.93 0.70
N ARG A 238 -2.72 -10.17 1.92
CA ARG A 238 -3.75 -9.36 2.59
C ARG A 238 -3.12 -8.24 3.40
N VAL A 239 -3.63 -7.03 3.17
CA VAL A 239 -3.30 -5.82 3.95
C VAL A 239 -4.56 -5.38 4.65
N GLN A 240 -4.57 -5.45 5.98
CA GLN A 240 -5.68 -5.04 6.82
C GLN A 240 -5.39 -3.67 7.42
N THR A 241 -6.30 -2.73 7.24
CA THR A 241 -6.18 -1.36 7.75
C THR A 241 -7.29 -1.08 8.74
N ASN A 242 -6.91 -0.78 9.98
CA ASN A 242 -7.79 -0.27 11.03
C ASN A 242 -7.71 1.27 10.99
N MET A 243 -8.71 1.91 10.37
CA MET A 243 -8.76 3.36 10.27
C MET A 243 -9.30 3.94 11.58
N LEU A 244 -8.59 4.93 12.12
CA LEU A 244 -8.92 5.62 13.37
C LEU A 244 -9.39 7.05 13.12
N SER A 245 -8.86 7.71 12.07
CA SER A 245 -9.28 9.06 11.67
C SER A 245 -9.23 9.19 10.15
N PHE A 246 -10.37 9.43 9.52
CA PHE A 246 -10.46 9.45 8.06
C PHE A 246 -11.55 10.39 7.52
N ALA A 247 -11.42 10.72 6.24
CA ALA A 247 -12.44 11.39 5.45
C ALA A 247 -12.47 10.85 4.02
N GLN A 248 -13.63 10.98 3.38
CA GLN A 248 -13.85 10.58 2.00
C GLN A 248 -14.59 11.68 1.23
N ARG A 249 -14.14 11.97 0.03
CA ARG A 249 -14.79 12.91 -0.88
C ARG A 249 -15.01 12.26 -2.23
N LEU A 250 -16.24 12.28 -2.70
CA LEU A 250 -16.62 11.83 -4.04
C LEU A 250 -16.52 13.00 -5.02
N PHE A 251 -16.01 12.74 -6.22
CA PHE A 251 -15.86 13.71 -7.31
C PHE A 251 -15.23 15.05 -6.85
N PRO A 252 -14.06 15.00 -6.14
CA PRO A 252 -13.45 16.22 -5.63
C PRO A 252 -12.98 17.10 -6.78
N ARG A 253 -13.36 18.40 -6.78
CA ARG A 253 -12.99 19.36 -7.82
C ARG A 253 -11.74 20.16 -7.50
N ASP A 254 -11.30 20.13 -6.25
CA ASP A 254 -10.21 20.92 -5.67
C ASP A 254 -8.94 20.09 -5.42
N VAL A 255 -8.88 18.87 -5.94
CA VAL A 255 -7.68 18.03 -5.97
C VAL A 255 -6.85 18.39 -7.20
N ARG A 256 -5.58 18.74 -6.95
CA ARG A 256 -4.60 19.02 -8.00
C ARG A 256 -3.50 17.98 -7.95
N LEU A 257 -3.51 17.06 -8.91
CA LEU A 257 -2.43 16.13 -9.18
C LEU A 257 -1.66 16.60 -10.41
N SER A 258 -0.47 17.16 -10.20
CA SER A 258 0.41 17.56 -11.30
C SER A 258 1.31 16.38 -11.68
N ARG A 259 1.42 16.11 -12.97
CA ARG A 259 2.26 15.07 -13.60
C ARG A 259 3.40 15.77 -14.32
N HIS A 260 4.63 15.34 -14.03
CA HIS A 260 5.83 16.01 -14.55
C HIS A 260 6.64 15.12 -15.51
N GLY A 261 6.01 14.05 -16.04
CA GLY A 261 6.57 13.21 -17.10
C GLY A 261 7.52 12.11 -16.63
N GLY A 262 7.65 11.90 -15.31
CA GLY A 262 8.41 10.77 -14.77
C GLY A 262 7.65 9.43 -14.87
N PRO A 263 8.23 8.33 -14.32
CA PRO A 263 7.68 6.98 -14.48
C PRO A 263 6.23 6.81 -14.05
N LEU A 264 5.83 7.39 -12.90
CA LEU A 264 4.45 7.28 -12.43
C LEU A 264 3.50 8.18 -13.23
N SER A 265 3.96 9.36 -13.68
CA SER A 265 3.20 10.21 -14.60
C SER A 265 2.88 9.45 -15.88
N GLN A 266 3.90 8.85 -16.51
CA GLN A 266 3.75 8.07 -17.74
C GLN A 266 2.86 6.83 -17.53
N LEU A 267 2.99 6.15 -16.39
CA LEU A 267 2.14 5.02 -16.03
C LEU A 267 0.66 5.44 -15.93
N LEU A 268 0.35 6.52 -15.21
CA LEU A 268 -1.01 7.03 -15.07
C LEU A 268 -1.59 7.51 -16.41
N ASP A 269 -0.77 8.11 -17.27
CA ASP A 269 -1.16 8.54 -18.64
C ASP A 269 -1.46 7.32 -19.52
N GLY A 270 -0.60 6.31 -19.49
CA GLY A 270 -0.78 5.04 -20.22
C GLY A 270 -2.07 4.32 -19.79
N LEU A 271 -2.37 4.30 -18.50
CA LEU A 271 -3.63 3.75 -17.96
C LEU A 271 -4.86 4.60 -18.33
N GLY A 272 -4.69 5.85 -18.75
CA GLY A 272 -5.80 6.79 -18.99
C GLY A 272 -6.51 7.19 -17.69
N ALA A 273 -5.78 7.23 -16.57
CA ALA A 273 -6.28 7.59 -15.26
C ALA A 273 -6.43 9.12 -15.14
N SER A 274 -7.47 9.71 -15.73
CA SER A 274 -7.65 11.16 -15.82
C SER A 274 -8.65 11.75 -14.85
N THR A 275 -9.74 11.02 -14.54
CA THR A 275 -10.85 11.51 -13.72
C THR A 275 -10.75 10.94 -12.31
N VAL A 276 -10.57 11.82 -11.32
CA VAL A 276 -10.62 11.44 -9.89
C VAL A 276 -12.07 11.19 -9.50
N LEU A 277 -12.42 9.94 -9.26
CA LEU A 277 -13.72 9.53 -8.76
C LEU A 277 -13.88 9.80 -7.27
N ARG A 278 -12.80 9.55 -6.51
CA ARG A 278 -12.83 9.63 -5.05
C ARG A 278 -11.45 9.97 -4.51
N MET A 279 -11.43 10.77 -3.46
CA MET A 279 -10.28 10.99 -2.60
C MET A 279 -10.59 10.49 -1.19
N ASP A 280 -9.75 9.63 -0.67
CA ASP A 280 -9.76 9.21 0.72
C ASP A 280 -8.53 9.78 1.43
N VAL A 281 -8.73 10.34 2.62
CA VAL A 281 -7.67 10.82 3.50
C VAL A 281 -7.80 10.07 4.81
N VAL A 282 -6.76 9.34 5.19
CA VAL A 282 -6.66 8.65 6.47
C VAL A 282 -5.50 9.27 7.22
N LYS A 283 -5.78 9.94 8.33
CA LYS A 283 -4.76 10.67 9.11
C LYS A 283 -4.16 9.79 10.19
N ASP A 284 -4.92 8.84 10.69
CA ASP A 284 -4.45 7.87 11.68
C ASP A 284 -5.01 6.47 11.37
N ALA A 285 -4.12 5.52 11.23
CA ALA A 285 -4.46 4.12 10.98
C ALA A 285 -3.37 3.17 11.50
N GLN A 286 -3.80 1.94 11.73
CA GLN A 286 -2.96 0.79 12.05
C GLN A 286 -3.06 -0.21 10.93
N VAL A 287 -1.93 -0.76 10.48
CA VAL A 287 -1.91 -1.66 9.33
C VAL A 287 -1.21 -2.97 9.65
N VAL A 288 -1.78 -4.06 9.18
CA VAL A 288 -1.22 -5.41 9.25
C VAL A 288 -1.00 -5.92 7.84
N LEU A 289 0.27 -6.16 7.49
CA LEU A 289 0.65 -6.77 6.24
C LEU A 289 0.96 -8.26 6.48
N ASN A 290 0.11 -9.13 5.94
CA ASN A 290 0.29 -10.57 6.05
C ASN A 290 1.35 -11.08 5.05
N MET A 291 1.83 -12.30 5.26
CA MET A 291 2.66 -12.98 4.25
C MET A 291 1.81 -13.40 3.05
N PRO A 292 2.44 -13.51 1.87
CA PRO A 292 1.80 -14.08 0.71
C PRO A 292 1.34 -15.52 0.99
N THR A 293 0.15 -15.85 0.52
CA THR A 293 -0.36 -17.23 0.51
C THR A 293 -0.66 -17.63 -0.93
N ARG A 294 -0.30 -18.86 -1.29
CA ARG A 294 -0.53 -19.40 -2.63
C ARG A 294 -2.03 -19.42 -2.95
N LEU A 295 -2.35 -19.08 -4.19
CA LEU A 295 -3.69 -19.15 -4.74
C LEU A 295 -3.87 -20.43 -5.58
N ASP A 296 -4.71 -21.35 -5.12
CA ASP A 296 -5.03 -22.56 -5.88
C ASP A 296 -6.07 -22.29 -6.99
N THR A 297 -6.76 -21.16 -6.94
CA THR A 297 -7.92 -20.83 -7.82
C THR A 297 -7.53 -20.45 -9.26
N PHE A 298 -6.25 -20.19 -9.54
CA PHE A 298 -5.74 -19.99 -10.91
C PHE A 298 -5.10 -21.26 -11.51
N THR A 299 -5.15 -22.38 -10.82
CA THR A 299 -4.80 -23.67 -11.41
C THR A 299 -5.82 -23.95 -12.51
N LEU A 300 -5.44 -23.55 -13.66
CA LEU A 300 -5.84 -23.82 -15.01
C LEU A 300 -6.93 -24.88 -15.19
N ALA A 301 -8.04 -24.46 -15.76
CA ALA A 301 -8.57 -25.25 -16.86
C ALA A 301 -7.49 -25.29 -17.97
N THR A 302 -6.63 -26.32 -17.97
CA THR A 302 -5.91 -26.78 -19.16
C THR A 302 -6.89 -27.20 -20.25
#